data_7243a00b6a6e602cf599a73895f19467
#
_entry.id   7243a00b6a6e602cf599a73895f19467
#
_cell.length_a   1.000
_cell.length_b   1.000
_cell.length_c   1.000
_cell.angle_alpha   90.00
_cell.angle_beta   90.00
_cell.angle_gamma   90.00
#
_symmetry.space_group_name_H-M   'P 1'
#
loop_
_entity.id
_entity.type
_entity.pdbx_description
1 polymer ?
#
loop_
_entity_poly.entity_id
_entity_poly.type
_entity_poly.pdbx_seq_one_letter_code
_entity_poly.pdbx_strand_id
1 'polypeptide(L)'
;GANTAVGAASRGARAGFIGKVRDDELGRIYRHDMNATGVRFETAYADPDGPATARSFILVTPDGERTMNTYLGACQNLSPADIDEATVRGAKITYLEGYLWDPPAAKEAFRKAVEIAHAAGNRVALTLSDSFCVDRYRTEFLDLARTGAIDILFANIHELKALYETADEDTAVAALREEGHPQRDFLAVITRSERGSLIVSRAGTHAVSAFPVETLVDLTGAGDLFAGG
;
A
#
# COMPACT_ATOMS: atom_id res chain seq x y z
N GLY A 1 -0.27 -4.90 -1.29
CA GLY A 1 -1.67 -4.79 -1.77
C GLY A 1 -2.47 -6.07 -1.67
N ALA A 2 -2.05 -7.15 -2.31
CA ALA A 2 -2.79 -8.41 -2.22
C ALA A 2 -2.87 -8.92 -0.78
N ASN A 3 -1.75 -8.98 -0.06
CA ASN A 3 -1.73 -9.38 1.34
C ASN A 3 -2.64 -8.50 2.20
N THR A 4 -2.65 -7.19 1.96
CA THR A 4 -3.53 -6.23 2.63
C THR A 4 -5.00 -6.54 2.36
N ALA A 5 -5.36 -6.79 1.08
CA ALA A 5 -6.74 -7.13 0.70
C ALA A 5 -7.18 -8.46 1.31
N VAL A 6 -6.32 -9.49 1.28
CA VAL A 6 -6.59 -10.79 1.93
C VAL A 6 -6.69 -10.64 3.45
N GLY A 7 -5.80 -9.85 4.08
CA GLY A 7 -5.87 -9.54 5.50
C GLY A 7 -7.20 -8.90 5.91
N ALA A 8 -7.66 -7.91 5.14
CA ALA A 8 -8.97 -7.28 5.36
C ALA A 8 -10.12 -8.28 5.16
N ALA A 9 -10.10 -9.10 4.09
CA ALA A 9 -11.12 -10.11 3.83
C ALA A 9 -11.19 -11.16 4.93
N SER A 10 -10.04 -11.62 5.45
CA SER A 10 -9.97 -12.61 6.53
C SER A 10 -10.59 -12.11 7.86
N ARG A 11 -10.73 -10.79 8.00
CA ARG A 11 -11.40 -10.12 9.15
C ARG A 11 -12.84 -9.74 8.88
N GLY A 12 -13.40 -10.22 7.76
CA GLY A 12 -14.81 -10.03 7.41
C GLY A 12 -15.10 -8.77 6.60
N ALA A 13 -14.09 -8.02 6.16
CA ALA A 13 -14.31 -6.91 5.26
C ALA A 13 -14.60 -7.41 3.83
N ARG A 14 -15.42 -6.67 3.09
CA ARG A 14 -15.55 -6.88 1.64
C ARG A 14 -14.37 -6.22 0.95
N ALA A 15 -13.47 -7.01 0.40
CA ALA A 15 -12.25 -6.54 -0.25
C ALA A 15 -12.29 -6.79 -1.77
N GLY A 16 -11.77 -5.83 -2.52
CA GLY A 16 -11.48 -5.95 -3.94
C GLY A 16 -10.02 -5.65 -4.21
N PHE A 17 -9.50 -6.20 -5.28
CA PHE A 17 -8.13 -5.98 -5.73
C PHE A 17 -8.12 -5.58 -7.21
N ILE A 18 -7.43 -4.49 -7.53
CA ILE A 18 -7.15 -4.04 -8.89
C ILE A 18 -5.65 -4.15 -9.10
N GLY A 19 -5.24 -4.98 -10.02
CA GLY A 19 -3.85 -5.24 -10.34
C GLY A 19 -3.73 -5.93 -11.69
N LYS A 20 -2.51 -6.13 -12.18
CA LYS A 20 -2.28 -6.68 -13.51
C LYS A 20 -1.51 -8.00 -13.45
N VAL A 21 -2.08 -9.04 -14.01
CA VAL A 21 -1.44 -10.33 -14.27
C VAL A 21 -1.67 -10.72 -15.73
N ARG A 22 -0.79 -11.53 -16.31
CA ARG A 22 -0.99 -12.09 -17.64
C ARG A 22 -1.84 -13.36 -17.55
N ASP A 23 -2.51 -13.77 -18.63
CA ASP A 23 -3.17 -15.07 -18.73
C ASP A 23 -2.14 -16.17 -18.97
N ASP A 24 -1.28 -16.39 -17.97
CA ASP A 24 -0.35 -17.49 -17.85
C ASP A 24 -0.66 -18.33 -16.61
N GLU A 25 0.08 -19.39 -16.38
CA GLU A 25 -0.15 -20.30 -15.25
C GLU A 25 -0.18 -19.55 -13.91
N LEU A 26 0.84 -18.70 -13.65
CA LEU A 26 0.92 -17.94 -12.40
C LEU A 26 -0.21 -16.91 -12.26
N GLY A 27 -0.59 -16.25 -13.34
CA GLY A 27 -1.70 -15.30 -13.33
C GLY A 27 -3.04 -15.94 -13.05
N ARG A 28 -3.29 -17.14 -13.61
CA ARG A 28 -4.50 -17.92 -13.33
C ARG A 28 -4.55 -18.41 -11.90
N ILE A 29 -3.43 -18.95 -11.37
CA ILE A 29 -3.32 -19.37 -9.96
C ILE A 29 -3.57 -18.15 -9.04
N TYR A 30 -2.88 -17.06 -9.28
CA TYR A 30 -3.02 -15.85 -8.46
C TYR A 30 -4.47 -15.34 -8.43
N ARG A 31 -5.14 -15.26 -9.59
CA ARG A 31 -6.54 -14.85 -9.66
C ARG A 31 -7.47 -15.82 -8.93
N HIS A 32 -7.25 -17.12 -9.11
CA HIS A 32 -8.02 -18.15 -8.42
C HIS A 32 -7.89 -17.99 -6.91
N ASP A 33 -6.67 -17.87 -6.40
CA ASP A 33 -6.40 -17.82 -4.96
C ASP A 33 -6.95 -16.52 -4.32
N MET A 34 -6.81 -15.39 -5.00
CA MET A 34 -7.42 -14.13 -4.55
C MET A 34 -8.93 -14.27 -4.38
N ASN A 35 -9.61 -14.82 -5.39
CA ASN A 35 -11.06 -15.03 -5.32
C ASN A 35 -11.46 -16.09 -4.29
N ALA A 36 -10.68 -17.16 -4.13
CA ALA A 36 -10.92 -18.22 -3.13
C ALA A 36 -10.79 -17.69 -1.69
N THR A 37 -9.96 -16.66 -1.46
CA THR A 37 -9.84 -15.97 -0.16
C THR A 37 -10.92 -14.92 0.07
N GLY A 38 -11.87 -14.75 -0.84
CA GLY A 38 -12.97 -13.79 -0.73
C GLY A 38 -12.63 -12.37 -1.21
N VAL A 39 -11.48 -12.18 -1.86
CA VAL A 39 -11.09 -10.90 -2.47
C VAL A 39 -11.55 -10.89 -3.93
N ARG A 40 -12.41 -9.95 -4.31
CA ARG A 40 -12.85 -9.78 -5.69
C ARG A 40 -11.70 -9.31 -6.58
N PHE A 41 -11.27 -10.14 -7.53
CA PHE A 41 -10.23 -9.80 -8.50
C PHE A 41 -10.69 -10.08 -9.93
N GLU A 42 -11.12 -9.04 -10.65
CA GLU A 42 -11.73 -9.13 -11.99
C GLU A 42 -10.99 -8.31 -13.06
N THR A 43 -9.89 -7.61 -12.70
CA THR A 43 -9.12 -6.81 -13.67
C THR A 43 -8.75 -7.65 -14.88
N ALA A 44 -8.92 -7.11 -16.09
CA ALA A 44 -8.58 -7.80 -17.32
C ALA A 44 -7.12 -8.25 -17.34
N TYR A 45 -6.84 -9.39 -17.93
CA TYR A 45 -5.48 -9.87 -18.12
C TYR A 45 -4.65 -8.87 -18.93
N ALA A 46 -3.33 -8.86 -18.68
CA ALA A 46 -2.37 -8.12 -19.49
C ALA A 46 -2.28 -8.71 -20.90
N ASP A 47 -1.67 -7.93 -21.82
CA ASP A 47 -1.39 -8.34 -23.19
C ASP A 47 -0.73 -9.73 -23.20
N PRO A 48 -1.23 -10.69 -24.00
CA PRO A 48 -0.65 -12.03 -24.10
C PRO A 48 0.80 -12.05 -24.62
N ASP A 49 1.16 -11.05 -25.43
CA ASP A 49 2.51 -10.89 -25.96
C ASP A 49 3.42 -10.04 -25.03
N GLY A 50 2.86 -9.53 -23.94
CA GLY A 50 3.55 -8.71 -22.96
C GLY A 50 4.35 -9.52 -21.92
N PRO A 51 4.87 -8.84 -20.91
CA PRO A 51 5.61 -9.46 -19.81
C PRO A 51 4.78 -10.52 -19.08
N ALA A 52 5.45 -11.60 -18.63
CA ALA A 52 4.83 -12.64 -17.81
C ALA A 52 4.34 -12.08 -16.46
N THR A 53 3.45 -12.80 -15.81
CA THR A 53 3.02 -12.49 -14.43
C THR A 53 4.21 -12.33 -13.49
N ALA A 54 4.12 -11.38 -12.57
CA ALA A 54 5.14 -11.11 -11.55
C ALA A 54 5.43 -12.35 -10.70
N ARG A 55 6.67 -12.46 -10.23
CA ARG A 55 7.11 -13.49 -9.29
C ARG A 55 8.28 -13.01 -8.46
N SER A 56 8.39 -13.49 -7.23
CA SER A 56 9.52 -13.20 -6.37
C SER A 56 10.04 -14.50 -5.76
N PHE A 57 11.36 -14.67 -5.78
CA PHE A 57 12.05 -15.68 -5.00
C PHE A 57 12.53 -15.05 -3.71
N ILE A 58 12.03 -15.55 -2.60
CA ILE A 58 12.34 -15.02 -1.27
C ILE A 58 13.28 -16.00 -0.59
N LEU A 59 14.51 -15.56 -0.35
CA LEU A 59 15.54 -16.32 0.37
C LEU A 59 15.51 -15.86 1.82
N VAL A 60 15.20 -16.78 2.72
CA VAL A 60 15.13 -16.51 4.16
C VAL A 60 16.32 -17.17 4.84
N THR A 61 17.06 -16.40 5.63
CA THR A 61 18.20 -16.88 6.42
C THR A 61 17.75 -17.35 7.81
N PRO A 62 18.57 -18.18 8.54
CA PRO A 62 18.16 -18.73 9.83
C PRO A 62 17.86 -17.68 10.92
N ASP A 63 18.33 -16.45 10.76
CA ASP A 63 18.05 -15.31 11.65
C ASP A 63 16.74 -14.57 11.31
N GLY A 64 15.97 -15.08 10.29
CA GLY A 64 14.71 -14.50 9.87
C GLY A 64 14.84 -13.34 8.87
N GLU A 65 16.07 -12.97 8.49
CA GLU A 65 16.28 -11.95 7.45
C GLU A 65 15.97 -12.53 6.07
N ARG A 66 15.54 -11.64 5.15
CA ARG A 66 15.11 -12.06 3.81
C ARG A 66 15.70 -11.22 2.70
N THR A 67 16.06 -11.88 1.63
CA THR A 67 16.44 -11.27 0.36
C THR A 67 15.39 -11.61 -0.69
N MET A 68 14.84 -10.59 -1.36
CA MET A 68 13.82 -10.75 -2.39
C MET A 68 14.44 -10.55 -3.77
N ASN A 69 14.33 -11.56 -4.63
CA ASN A 69 14.68 -11.47 -6.05
C ASN A 69 13.38 -11.42 -6.86
N THR A 70 12.96 -10.21 -7.23
CA THR A 70 11.64 -9.92 -7.78
C THR A 70 11.68 -9.57 -9.25
N TYR A 71 10.90 -10.30 -10.05
CA TYR A 71 10.53 -9.93 -11.42
C TYR A 71 9.12 -9.34 -11.39
N LEU A 72 9.00 -8.04 -11.65
CA LEU A 72 7.73 -7.31 -11.57
C LEU A 72 6.77 -7.64 -12.72
N GLY A 73 7.29 -7.88 -13.92
CA GLY A 73 6.51 -8.36 -15.06
C GLY A 73 5.26 -7.54 -15.37
N ALA A 74 4.16 -8.24 -15.60
CA ALA A 74 2.89 -7.65 -16.01
C ALA A 74 2.30 -6.63 -15.03
N CYS A 75 2.66 -6.68 -13.74
CA CYS A 75 2.11 -5.73 -12.76
C CYS A 75 2.48 -4.27 -13.04
N GLN A 76 3.60 -4.04 -13.75
CA GLN A 76 4.03 -2.71 -14.17
C GLN A 76 3.15 -2.10 -15.28
N ASN A 77 2.31 -2.89 -15.92
CA ASN A 77 1.42 -2.46 -17.00
C ASN A 77 0.04 -2.00 -16.50
N LEU A 78 -0.12 -1.78 -15.19
CA LEU A 78 -1.33 -1.17 -14.65
C LEU A 78 -1.52 0.22 -15.26
N SER A 79 -2.73 0.50 -15.72
CA SER A 79 -3.06 1.73 -16.42
C SER A 79 -4.44 2.27 -16.00
N PRO A 80 -4.82 3.50 -16.38
CA PRO A 80 -6.16 4.04 -16.12
C PRO A 80 -7.30 3.20 -16.69
N ALA A 81 -7.05 2.42 -17.74
CA ALA A 81 -8.06 1.53 -18.33
C ALA A 81 -8.43 0.36 -17.41
N ASP A 82 -7.55 0.00 -16.49
CA ASP A 82 -7.76 -1.11 -15.54
C ASP A 82 -8.55 -0.69 -14.30
N ILE A 83 -8.76 0.61 -14.10
CA ILE A 83 -9.50 1.14 -12.96
C ILE A 83 -11.00 1.00 -13.23
N ASP A 84 -11.61 0.00 -12.61
CA ASP A 84 -13.06 -0.19 -12.61
C ASP A 84 -13.74 0.84 -11.70
N GLU A 85 -14.45 1.79 -12.31
CA GLU A 85 -15.10 2.89 -11.61
C GLU A 85 -16.11 2.40 -10.58
N ALA A 86 -16.88 1.36 -10.90
CA ALA A 86 -17.91 0.84 -10.00
C ALA A 86 -17.29 0.25 -8.72
N THR A 87 -16.18 -0.47 -8.85
CA THR A 87 -15.44 -1.02 -7.71
C THR A 87 -14.87 0.07 -6.82
N VAL A 88 -14.20 1.08 -7.40
CA VAL A 88 -13.62 2.18 -6.62
C VAL A 88 -14.71 3.03 -5.96
N ARG A 89 -15.76 3.37 -6.68
CA ARG A 89 -16.90 4.14 -6.16
C ARG A 89 -17.65 3.43 -5.05
N GLY A 90 -17.70 2.09 -5.08
CA GLY A 90 -18.37 1.26 -4.07
C GLY A 90 -17.51 0.99 -2.83
N ALA A 91 -16.23 1.32 -2.84
CA ALA A 91 -15.30 1.07 -1.74
C ALA A 91 -15.27 2.26 -0.78
N LYS A 92 -15.36 2.01 0.53
CA LYS A 92 -15.21 3.06 1.56
C LYS A 92 -13.79 3.63 1.61
N ILE A 93 -12.80 2.78 1.32
CA ILE A 93 -11.38 3.13 1.29
C ILE A 93 -10.76 2.50 0.05
N THR A 94 -10.07 3.31 -0.74
CA THR A 94 -9.22 2.86 -1.84
C THR A 94 -7.77 2.91 -1.36
N TYR A 95 -7.12 1.74 -1.28
CA TYR A 95 -5.74 1.60 -0.79
C TYR A 95 -4.76 1.51 -1.95
N LEU A 96 -3.75 2.37 -1.95
CA LEU A 96 -2.74 2.50 -2.99
C LEU A 96 -1.37 2.02 -2.48
N GLU A 97 -0.64 1.33 -3.34
CA GLU A 97 0.71 0.81 -3.05
C GLU A 97 1.79 1.70 -3.65
N GLY A 98 2.67 2.25 -2.82
CA GLY A 98 3.78 3.10 -3.27
C GLY A 98 4.70 2.42 -4.27
N TYR A 99 4.87 1.10 -4.21
CA TYR A 99 5.66 0.34 -5.19
C TYR A 99 5.24 0.55 -6.65
N LEU A 100 3.96 0.83 -6.91
CA LEU A 100 3.45 1.10 -8.26
C LEU A 100 3.61 2.57 -8.68
N TRP A 101 4.31 3.37 -7.91
CA TRP A 101 4.59 4.77 -8.28
C TRP A 101 5.69 4.92 -9.33
N ASP A 102 6.47 3.87 -9.67
CA ASP A 102 7.50 3.90 -10.71
C ASP A 102 6.94 4.07 -12.14
N PRO A 103 5.98 3.25 -12.65
CA PRO A 103 5.49 3.40 -14.01
C PRO A 103 4.58 4.62 -14.17
N PRO A 104 4.78 5.49 -15.19
CA PRO A 104 3.94 6.66 -15.40
C PRO A 104 2.45 6.33 -15.56
N ALA A 105 2.11 5.26 -16.28
CA ALA A 105 0.73 4.83 -16.46
C ALA A 105 0.06 4.39 -15.14
N ALA A 106 0.82 3.79 -14.22
CA ALA A 106 0.32 3.44 -12.90
C ALA A 106 0.07 4.67 -12.03
N LYS A 107 0.90 5.72 -12.13
CA LYS A 107 0.64 7.02 -11.48
C LYS A 107 -0.68 7.63 -11.97
N GLU A 108 -0.94 7.58 -13.28
CA GLU A 108 -2.21 8.06 -13.85
C GLU A 108 -3.40 7.21 -13.39
N ALA A 109 -3.22 5.88 -13.30
CA ALA A 109 -4.23 4.99 -12.75
C ALA A 109 -4.57 5.35 -11.29
N PHE A 110 -3.56 5.66 -10.48
CA PHE A 110 -3.75 6.10 -9.10
C PHE A 110 -4.50 7.43 -9.02
N ARG A 111 -4.13 8.43 -9.84
CA ARG A 111 -4.84 9.71 -9.89
C ARG A 111 -6.31 9.51 -10.26
N LYS A 112 -6.60 8.69 -11.28
CA LYS A 112 -7.97 8.34 -11.65
C LYS A 112 -8.73 7.68 -10.49
N ALA A 113 -8.10 6.73 -9.79
CA ALA A 113 -8.73 6.08 -8.64
C ALA A 113 -9.03 7.06 -7.50
N VAL A 114 -8.11 8.01 -7.20
CA VAL A 114 -8.31 9.09 -6.24
C VAL A 114 -9.51 9.96 -6.61
N GLU A 115 -9.58 10.41 -7.86
CA GLU A 115 -10.69 11.25 -8.36
C GLU A 115 -12.04 10.54 -8.19
N ILE A 116 -12.14 9.26 -8.58
CA ILE A 116 -13.36 8.47 -8.45
C ILE A 116 -13.75 8.28 -6.99
N ALA A 117 -12.79 7.92 -6.11
CA ALA A 117 -13.04 7.71 -4.70
C ALA A 117 -13.56 8.99 -4.02
N HIS A 118 -12.89 10.11 -4.25
CA HIS A 118 -13.27 11.39 -3.66
C HIS A 118 -14.60 11.92 -4.22
N ALA A 119 -14.86 11.75 -5.52
CA ALA A 119 -16.16 12.10 -6.11
C ALA A 119 -17.32 11.28 -5.51
N ALA A 120 -17.04 10.12 -4.95
CA ALA A 120 -18.01 9.28 -4.23
C ALA A 120 -18.07 9.58 -2.71
N GLY A 121 -17.28 10.53 -2.20
CA GLY A 121 -17.18 10.84 -0.77
C GLY A 121 -16.40 9.79 0.03
N ASN A 122 -15.63 8.95 -0.63
CA ASN A 122 -14.83 7.88 -0.02
C ASN A 122 -13.39 8.36 0.26
N ARG A 123 -12.65 7.59 1.07
CA ARG A 123 -11.28 7.92 1.45
C ARG A 123 -10.26 7.17 0.62
N VAL A 124 -9.09 7.76 0.51
CA VAL A 124 -7.92 7.16 -0.14
C VAL A 124 -6.82 6.95 0.89
N ALA A 125 -6.27 5.75 0.94
CA ALA A 125 -5.12 5.39 1.73
C ALA A 125 -3.93 5.08 0.84
N LEU A 126 -2.71 5.42 1.28
CA LEU A 126 -1.46 5.12 0.59
C LEU A 126 -0.48 4.51 1.58
N THR A 127 0.24 3.45 1.18
CA THR A 127 1.47 3.03 1.86
C THR A 127 2.70 3.52 1.12
N LEU A 128 3.73 3.93 1.85
CA LEU A 128 5.02 4.35 1.26
C LEU A 128 5.82 3.17 0.71
N SER A 129 5.53 1.96 1.17
CA SER A 129 6.03 0.65 0.70
C SER A 129 7.48 0.33 1.06
N ASP A 130 8.45 1.17 0.76
CA ASP A 130 9.84 1.07 1.22
C ASP A 130 10.60 2.41 1.13
N SER A 131 11.75 2.48 1.83
CA SER A 131 12.58 3.70 1.85
C SER A 131 13.16 4.07 0.48
N PHE A 132 13.47 3.09 -0.39
CA PHE A 132 13.98 3.38 -1.74
C PHE A 132 12.92 4.01 -2.63
N CYS A 133 11.66 3.62 -2.45
CA CYS A 133 10.52 4.25 -3.13
C CYS A 133 10.36 5.70 -2.64
N VAL A 134 10.45 5.90 -1.33
CA VAL A 134 10.41 7.24 -0.72
C VAL A 134 11.52 8.14 -1.23
N ASP A 135 12.77 7.65 -1.29
CA ASP A 135 13.91 8.43 -1.76
C ASP A 135 13.74 8.90 -3.20
N ARG A 136 13.16 8.06 -4.07
CA ARG A 136 12.90 8.43 -5.48
C ARG A 136 11.76 9.41 -5.65
N TYR A 137 10.70 9.33 -4.82
CA TYR A 137 9.42 10.03 -5.04
C TYR A 137 8.96 10.87 -3.86
N ARG A 138 9.88 11.27 -2.98
CA ARG A 138 9.62 12.03 -1.74
C ARG A 138 8.70 13.22 -1.96
N THR A 139 9.05 14.09 -2.89
CA THR A 139 8.27 15.29 -3.20
C THR A 139 6.86 14.93 -3.65
N GLU A 140 6.72 13.92 -4.51
CA GLU A 140 5.41 13.50 -5.01
C GLU A 140 4.54 12.92 -3.87
N PHE A 141 5.11 12.13 -2.96
CA PHE A 141 4.37 11.59 -1.81
C PHE A 141 3.92 12.69 -0.84
N LEU A 142 4.77 13.67 -0.57
CA LEU A 142 4.40 14.84 0.23
C LEU A 142 3.30 15.66 -0.47
N ASP A 143 3.38 15.83 -1.78
CA ASP A 143 2.35 16.55 -2.55
C ASP A 143 1.01 15.83 -2.52
N LEU A 144 0.97 14.49 -2.54
CA LEU A 144 -0.28 13.75 -2.39
C LEU A 144 -0.96 14.03 -1.05
N ALA A 145 -0.19 14.13 0.04
CA ALA A 145 -0.73 14.51 1.35
C ALA A 145 -1.21 15.97 1.38
N ARG A 146 -0.36 16.90 0.92
CA ARG A 146 -0.61 18.35 0.94
C ARG A 146 -1.80 18.77 0.07
N THR A 147 -1.96 18.15 -1.08
CA THR A 147 -3.09 18.39 -1.98
C THR A 147 -4.38 17.73 -1.53
N GLY A 148 -4.32 16.86 -0.52
CA GLY A 148 -5.46 16.07 -0.06
C GLY A 148 -5.85 14.95 -1.03
N ALA A 149 -4.93 14.50 -1.87
CA ALA A 149 -5.12 13.32 -2.73
C ALA A 149 -5.19 12.03 -1.91
N ILE A 150 -4.53 12.01 -0.74
CA ILE A 150 -4.64 10.92 0.23
C ILE A 150 -5.18 11.43 1.57
N ASP A 151 -6.00 10.61 2.20
CA ASP A 151 -6.61 10.87 3.50
C ASP A 151 -5.92 10.07 4.62
N ILE A 152 -5.31 8.93 4.26
CA ILE A 152 -4.63 8.03 5.21
C ILE A 152 -3.26 7.66 4.64
N LEU A 153 -2.22 7.83 5.45
CA LEU A 153 -0.86 7.39 5.13
C LEU A 153 -0.45 6.23 6.02
N PHE A 154 0.02 5.14 5.42
CA PHE A 154 0.70 4.05 6.13
C PHE A 154 2.20 4.10 5.85
N ALA A 155 3.00 4.01 6.88
CA ALA A 155 4.46 3.92 6.78
C ALA A 155 5.04 3.16 7.98
N ASN A 156 6.25 2.66 7.83
CA ASN A 156 7.07 2.33 8.98
C ASN A 156 7.95 3.52 9.39
N ILE A 157 8.59 3.43 10.53
CA ILE A 157 9.40 4.55 11.05
C ILE A 157 10.62 4.86 10.18
N HIS A 158 11.16 3.89 9.43
CA HIS A 158 12.29 4.10 8.53
C HIS A 158 11.84 4.86 7.27
N GLU A 159 10.70 4.50 6.71
CA GLU A 159 10.06 5.22 5.60
C GLU A 159 9.72 6.65 5.99
N LEU A 160 9.19 6.86 7.21
CA LEU A 160 8.87 8.19 7.70
C LEU A 160 10.13 9.06 7.83
N LYS A 161 11.21 8.50 8.38
CA LYS A 161 12.50 9.19 8.49
C LYS A 161 13.09 9.52 7.12
N ALA A 162 12.98 8.61 6.15
CA ALA A 162 13.38 8.84 4.77
C ALA A 162 12.55 9.96 4.13
N LEU A 163 11.23 9.99 4.38
CA LEU A 163 10.32 11.02 3.84
C LEU A 163 10.72 12.44 4.28
N TYR A 164 11.17 12.60 5.52
CA TYR A 164 11.56 13.91 6.08
C TYR A 164 13.08 14.11 6.18
N GLU A 165 13.88 13.22 5.59
CA GLU A 165 15.35 13.31 5.56
C GLU A 165 15.97 13.52 6.95
N THR A 166 15.45 12.86 7.96
CA THR A 166 15.92 12.97 9.35
C THR A 166 16.16 11.62 9.98
N ALA A 167 17.18 11.53 10.83
CA ALA A 167 17.41 10.36 11.67
C ALA A 167 16.58 10.38 12.97
N ASP A 168 16.03 11.54 13.33
CA ASP A 168 15.27 11.72 14.55
C ASP A 168 13.78 11.43 14.36
N GLU A 169 13.24 10.52 15.19
CA GLU A 169 11.84 10.09 15.11
C GLU A 169 10.87 11.23 15.49
N ASP A 170 11.19 11.97 16.54
CA ASP A 170 10.31 13.02 17.04
C ASP A 170 10.21 14.17 16.03
N THR A 171 11.31 14.51 15.38
CA THR A 171 11.35 15.49 14.29
C THR A 171 10.50 15.04 13.11
N ALA A 172 10.60 13.76 12.70
CA ALA A 172 9.81 13.22 11.60
C ALA A 172 8.30 13.22 11.92
N VAL A 173 7.93 12.83 13.14
CA VAL A 173 6.54 12.82 13.60
C VAL A 173 5.98 14.24 13.72
N ALA A 174 6.78 15.19 14.20
CA ALA A 174 6.37 16.60 14.27
C ALA A 174 6.12 17.18 12.88
N ALA A 175 6.99 16.90 11.90
CA ALA A 175 6.80 17.32 10.51
C ALA A 175 5.54 16.70 9.91
N LEU A 176 5.30 15.40 10.14
CA LEU A 176 4.11 14.70 9.65
C LEU A 176 2.80 15.29 10.19
N ARG A 177 2.77 15.79 11.43
CA ARG A 177 1.58 16.43 12.02
C ARG A 177 1.14 17.69 11.28
N GLU A 178 2.07 18.39 10.65
CA GLU A 178 1.79 19.60 9.88
C GLU A 178 1.38 19.29 8.43
N GLU A 179 1.48 18.03 8.01
CA GLU A 179 1.07 17.60 6.66
C GLU A 179 -0.46 17.45 6.53
N GLY A 180 -0.88 17.23 5.29
CA GLY A 180 -2.28 17.08 4.92
C GLY A 180 -2.93 18.38 4.50
N HIS A 181 -3.99 18.24 3.71
CA HIS A 181 -4.75 19.38 3.19
C HIS A 181 -5.52 20.07 4.32
N PRO A 182 -5.51 21.43 4.40
CA PRO A 182 -6.14 22.16 5.51
C PRO A 182 -7.63 21.89 5.72
N GLN A 183 -8.33 21.52 4.66
CA GLN A 183 -9.79 21.31 4.68
C GLN A 183 -10.19 19.82 4.67
N ARG A 184 -9.22 18.89 4.82
CA ARG A 184 -9.47 17.46 4.84
C ARG A 184 -8.82 16.82 6.07
N ASP A 185 -9.50 15.85 6.63
CA ASP A 185 -8.92 15.04 7.70
C ASP A 185 -7.79 14.17 7.12
N PHE A 186 -6.60 14.34 7.64
CA PHE A 186 -5.44 13.53 7.32
C PHE A 186 -5.02 12.72 8.53
N LEU A 187 -4.81 11.44 8.32
CA LEU A 187 -4.38 10.49 9.34
C LEU A 187 -3.15 9.75 8.84
N ALA A 188 -2.13 9.61 9.68
CA ALA A 188 -1.02 8.73 9.39
C ALA A 188 -0.89 7.64 10.46
N VAL A 189 -0.54 6.43 10.01
CA VAL A 189 -0.36 5.25 10.86
C VAL A 189 1.05 4.76 10.66
N ILE A 190 1.88 4.90 11.70
CA ILE A 190 3.32 4.63 11.64
C ILE A 190 3.66 3.41 12.48
N THR A 191 4.11 2.33 11.84
CA THR A 191 4.56 1.13 12.54
C THR A 191 5.99 1.29 13.05
N ARG A 192 6.28 0.74 14.26
CA ARG A 192 7.56 0.87 14.95
C ARG A 192 8.05 -0.47 15.49
N SER A 193 7.77 -1.54 14.78
CA SER A 193 8.11 -2.92 15.17
C SER A 193 7.60 -3.26 16.58
N GLU A 194 8.49 -3.74 17.46
CA GLU A 194 8.17 -4.11 18.86
C GLU A 194 7.70 -2.93 19.72
N ARG A 195 7.92 -1.70 19.28
CA ARG A 195 7.42 -0.50 19.97
C ARG A 195 5.97 -0.16 19.61
N GLY A 196 5.30 -0.97 18.79
CA GLY A 196 3.92 -0.79 18.39
C GLY A 196 3.74 0.20 17.24
N SER A 197 2.77 1.09 17.36
CA SER A 197 2.46 2.06 16.29
C SER A 197 2.08 3.43 16.84
N LEU A 198 2.16 4.43 15.98
CA LEU A 198 1.64 5.78 16.21
C LEU A 198 0.50 6.05 15.24
N ILE A 199 -0.55 6.65 15.75
CA ILE A 199 -1.60 7.28 14.97
C ILE A 199 -1.38 8.79 15.07
N VAL A 200 -1.07 9.43 13.97
CA VAL A 200 -0.68 10.84 13.91
C VAL A 200 -1.72 11.62 13.12
N SER A 201 -2.19 12.71 13.70
CA SER A 201 -3.11 13.67 13.07
C SER A 201 -2.79 15.08 13.58
N ARG A 202 -3.41 16.09 13.00
CA ARG A 202 -3.30 17.46 13.52
C ARG A 202 -3.76 17.61 14.97
N ALA A 203 -4.73 16.80 15.40
CA ALA A 203 -5.23 16.83 16.78
C ALA A 203 -4.20 16.29 17.79
N GLY A 204 -3.27 15.47 17.34
CA GLY A 204 -2.23 14.90 18.20
C GLY A 204 -1.68 13.58 17.70
N THR A 205 -0.84 12.99 18.53
CA THR A 205 -0.24 11.68 18.31
C THR A 205 -0.73 10.71 19.39
N HIS A 206 -1.22 9.55 18.96
CA HIS A 206 -1.67 8.49 19.84
C HIS A 206 -0.78 7.26 19.66
N ALA A 207 -0.17 6.78 20.73
CA ALA A 207 0.68 5.60 20.72
C ALA A 207 -0.13 4.34 21.08
N VAL A 208 0.07 3.28 20.31
CA VAL A 208 -0.51 1.96 20.56
C VAL A 208 0.63 0.97 20.76
N SER A 209 0.66 0.26 21.88
CA SER A 209 1.69 -0.74 22.17
C SER A 209 1.56 -1.94 21.22
N ALA A 210 2.69 -2.58 20.91
CA ALA A 210 2.68 -3.84 20.19
C ALA A 210 2.07 -4.95 21.07
N PHE A 211 1.39 -5.89 20.41
CA PHE A 211 1.05 -7.14 21.07
C PHE A 211 2.33 -8.00 21.16
N PRO A 212 2.66 -8.56 22.33
CA PRO A 212 3.85 -9.37 22.50
C PRO A 212 3.84 -10.61 21.60
N VAL A 213 4.97 -10.86 20.93
CA VAL A 213 5.18 -12.04 20.09
C VAL A 213 6.22 -12.92 20.78
N GLU A 214 5.86 -14.18 21.09
CA GLU A 214 6.73 -15.11 21.78
C GLU A 214 7.87 -15.62 20.89
N THR A 215 7.60 -15.87 19.62
CA THR A 215 8.58 -16.37 18.65
C THR A 215 8.41 -15.67 17.32
N LEU A 216 9.47 -15.03 16.85
CA LEU A 216 9.52 -14.44 15.53
C LEU A 216 9.96 -15.51 14.53
N VAL A 217 9.10 -15.83 13.54
CA VAL A 217 9.38 -16.83 12.51
C VAL A 217 9.68 -16.17 11.18
N ASP A 218 8.83 -15.24 10.75
CA ASP A 218 8.94 -14.53 9.48
C ASP A 218 8.18 -13.18 9.55
N LEU A 219 8.82 -12.13 9.03
CA LEU A 219 8.26 -10.77 8.98
C LEU A 219 7.60 -10.43 7.65
N THR A 220 7.61 -11.35 6.67
CA THR A 220 7.06 -11.10 5.33
C THR A 220 5.57 -10.78 5.41
N GLY A 221 5.18 -9.62 4.88
CA GLY A 221 3.78 -9.19 4.84
C GLY A 221 3.22 -8.67 6.18
N ALA A 222 4.02 -8.55 7.25
CA ALA A 222 3.54 -8.03 8.53
C ALA A 222 2.93 -6.62 8.41
N GLY A 223 3.58 -5.72 7.66
CA GLY A 223 3.05 -4.39 7.37
C GLY A 223 1.76 -4.42 6.54
N ASP A 224 1.68 -5.32 5.56
CA ASP A 224 0.47 -5.50 4.74
C ASP A 224 -0.72 -5.96 5.60
N LEU A 225 -0.50 -6.94 6.46
CA LEU A 225 -1.54 -7.47 7.35
C LEU A 225 -1.95 -6.47 8.42
N PHE A 226 -1.01 -5.65 8.89
CA PHE A 226 -1.31 -4.53 9.79
C PHE A 226 -2.22 -3.51 9.12
N ALA A 227 -1.93 -3.12 7.88
CA ALA A 227 -2.76 -2.18 7.12
C ALA A 227 -4.13 -2.77 6.75
N GLY A 228 -4.25 -4.09 6.63
CA GLY A 228 -5.50 -4.81 6.36
C GLY A 228 -6.40 -4.98 7.60
N GLY A 229 -5.92 -4.64 8.77
CA GLY A 229 -6.64 -4.77 10.05
C GLY A 229 -7.25 -3.52 10.54
#